data_14da992740503c15e80876d7401c4113
#
_entry.id   14da992740503c15e80876d7401c4113
#
_cell.length_a   1.000
_cell.length_b   1.000
_cell.length_c   1.000
_cell.angle_alpha   90.00
_cell.angle_beta   90.00
_cell.angle_gamma   90.00
#
_symmetry.space_group_name_H-M   'P 1'
#
loop_
_entity.id
_entity.type
_entity.pdbx_description
1 polymer ?
#
loop_
_entity_poly.entity_id
_entity_poly.type
_entity_poly.pdbx_seq_one_letter_code
_entity_poly.pdbx_strand_id
1 'polypeptide(L)'
;MNYLVLLRHGQSQWNLENKFTGFVDVELTNNGRAEAKKAGERLASKNIDFDQVFTSTLKRAMETTDIALTEAGQFEKHAGKIIRHDDLRERDYGDLAGLNKDETREKYGADQVHIWRRSYDVPPPGGESLSMVVENRVEPYYNTNIKSLVQEGQNILIGAHGNTIRALLIILGVETPETINDAEIPTGVPLVFEIENGTIQNKYFLD
;
A
#
# COMPACT_ATOMS: atom_id res chain seq x y z
N MET A 1 -20.11 12.20 5.57
CA MET A 1 -19.35 11.32 4.65
C MET A 1 -17.89 11.71 4.72
N ASN A 2 -16.99 10.75 4.90
CA ASN A 2 -15.54 10.94 4.93
C ASN A 2 -14.86 9.95 3.99
N TYR A 3 -13.55 10.10 3.80
CA TYR A 3 -12.77 9.34 2.84
C TYR A 3 -11.60 8.62 3.52
N LEU A 4 -11.43 7.35 3.20
CA LEU A 4 -10.19 6.61 3.41
C LEU A 4 -9.56 6.39 2.03
N VAL A 5 -8.34 6.86 1.83
CA VAL A 5 -7.61 6.72 0.56
C VAL A 5 -6.38 5.88 0.78
N LEU A 6 -6.24 4.82 -0.01
CA LEU A 6 -5.05 3.96 -0.03
C LEU A 6 -4.26 4.25 -1.31
N LEU A 7 -2.98 4.57 -1.17
CA LEU A 7 -2.10 4.88 -2.29
C LEU A 7 -0.90 3.95 -2.28
N ARG A 8 -0.80 3.07 -3.28
CA ARG A 8 0.40 2.28 -3.49
C ARG A 8 1.51 3.18 -4.05
N HIS A 9 2.73 3.02 -3.53
CA HIS A 9 3.90 3.73 -4.05
C HIS A 9 4.05 3.57 -5.55
N GLY A 10 4.64 4.58 -6.21
CA GLY A 10 4.99 4.55 -7.62
C GLY A 10 6.03 3.46 -7.95
N GLN A 11 6.28 3.23 -9.23
CA GLN A 11 7.26 2.25 -9.67
C GLN A 11 8.61 2.46 -8.98
N SER A 12 9.12 1.43 -8.29
CA SER A 12 10.46 1.41 -7.70
C SER A 12 11.48 0.82 -8.67
N GLN A 13 12.78 1.04 -8.36
CA GLN A 13 13.87 0.47 -9.15
C GLN A 13 13.75 -1.06 -9.28
N TRP A 14 13.40 -1.77 -8.20
CA TRP A 14 13.25 -3.22 -8.25
C TRP A 14 11.92 -3.70 -8.85
N ASN A 15 10.89 -2.84 -8.91
CA ASN A 15 9.73 -3.13 -9.77
C ASN A 15 10.15 -3.13 -11.24
N LEU A 16 10.93 -2.13 -11.68
CA LEU A 16 11.45 -2.03 -13.05
C LEU A 16 12.36 -3.22 -13.40
N GLU A 17 13.21 -3.64 -12.46
CA GLU A 17 14.15 -4.77 -12.64
C GLU A 17 13.48 -6.15 -12.45
N ASN A 18 12.17 -6.21 -12.21
CA ASN A 18 11.40 -7.44 -11.96
C ASN A 18 11.96 -8.28 -10.80
N LYS A 19 12.35 -7.61 -9.69
CA LYS A 19 12.89 -8.25 -8.49
C LYS A 19 11.88 -8.27 -7.35
N PHE A 20 12.03 -9.24 -6.45
CA PHE A 20 11.34 -9.23 -5.16
C PHE A 20 11.94 -8.14 -4.28
N THR A 21 11.12 -7.29 -3.68
CA THR A 21 11.61 -6.14 -2.91
C THR A 21 11.48 -6.34 -1.40
N GLY A 22 10.26 -6.46 -0.90
CA GLY A 22 10.01 -6.61 0.53
C GLY A 22 10.50 -5.41 1.34
N PHE A 23 11.29 -5.66 2.39
CA PHE A 23 11.82 -4.66 3.31
C PHE A 23 13.03 -3.89 2.79
N VAL A 24 13.61 -4.32 1.66
CA VAL A 24 14.75 -3.60 1.09
C VAL A 24 14.30 -2.19 0.65
N ASP A 25 15.07 -1.19 1.07
CA ASP A 25 14.69 0.21 0.90
C ASP A 25 15.22 0.79 -0.40
N VAL A 26 14.53 0.49 -1.50
CA VAL A 26 14.86 0.92 -2.86
C VAL A 26 14.13 2.23 -3.22
N GLU A 27 14.78 3.01 -4.10
CA GLU A 27 14.28 4.29 -4.59
C GLU A 27 13.15 4.12 -5.62
N LEU A 28 12.37 5.18 -5.81
CA LEU A 28 11.48 5.32 -6.95
C LEU A 28 12.27 5.52 -8.25
N THR A 29 11.72 5.04 -9.36
CA THR A 29 12.17 5.45 -10.70
C THR A 29 11.60 6.83 -11.07
N ASN A 30 12.10 7.44 -12.14
CA ASN A 30 11.49 8.67 -12.68
C ASN A 30 10.03 8.45 -13.08
N ASN A 31 9.70 7.26 -13.62
CA ASN A 31 8.31 6.90 -13.89
C ASN A 31 7.49 6.81 -12.59
N GLY A 32 8.03 6.22 -11.52
CA GLY A 32 7.36 6.14 -10.23
C GLY A 32 7.07 7.53 -9.62
N ARG A 33 7.99 8.49 -9.79
CA ARG A 33 7.76 9.89 -9.41
C ARG A 33 6.67 10.55 -10.24
N ALA A 34 6.63 10.27 -11.56
CA ALA A 34 5.56 10.75 -12.44
C ALA A 34 4.18 10.14 -12.07
N GLU A 35 4.15 8.86 -11.69
CA GLU A 35 2.93 8.22 -11.18
C GLU A 35 2.46 8.88 -9.87
N ALA A 36 3.37 9.16 -8.95
CA ALA A 36 3.05 9.86 -7.69
C ALA A 36 2.50 11.27 -7.93
N LYS A 37 3.05 11.99 -8.91
CA LYS A 37 2.54 13.30 -9.33
C LYS A 37 1.12 13.22 -9.85
N LYS A 38 0.84 12.28 -10.75
CA LYS A 38 -0.52 12.04 -11.27
C LYS A 38 -1.50 11.68 -10.15
N ALA A 39 -1.06 10.88 -9.17
CA ALA A 39 -1.87 10.59 -8.00
C ALA A 39 -2.29 11.87 -7.26
N GLY A 40 -1.35 12.79 -7.03
CA GLY A 40 -1.64 14.08 -6.40
C GLY A 40 -2.61 14.95 -7.21
N GLU A 41 -2.44 15.04 -8.53
CA GLU A 41 -3.35 15.75 -9.42
C GLU A 41 -4.79 15.20 -9.34
N ARG A 42 -4.94 13.88 -9.28
CA ARG A 42 -6.23 13.20 -9.13
C ARG A 42 -6.87 13.49 -7.75
N LEU A 43 -6.06 13.44 -6.69
CA LEU A 43 -6.53 13.80 -5.34
C LEU A 43 -6.96 15.27 -5.26
N ALA A 44 -6.23 16.18 -5.90
CA ALA A 44 -6.61 17.59 -6.01
C ALA A 44 -7.97 17.76 -6.69
N SER A 45 -8.20 17.04 -7.82
CA SER A 45 -9.47 17.12 -8.56
C SER A 45 -10.68 16.62 -7.77
N LYS A 46 -10.46 15.68 -6.84
CA LYS A 46 -11.51 15.16 -5.94
C LYS A 46 -11.82 16.09 -4.77
N ASN A 47 -10.95 17.10 -4.51
CA ASN A 47 -11.09 18.04 -3.40
C ASN A 47 -11.22 17.37 -2.01
N ILE A 48 -10.51 16.27 -1.78
CA ILE A 48 -10.45 15.65 -0.46
C ILE A 48 -9.41 16.42 0.37
N ASP A 49 -9.85 17.03 1.47
CA ASP A 49 -8.94 17.64 2.45
C ASP A 49 -8.63 16.61 3.54
N PHE A 50 -7.39 16.11 3.57
CA PHE A 50 -6.98 15.09 4.53
C PHE A 50 -6.78 15.67 5.93
N ASP A 51 -7.30 14.96 6.94
CA ASP A 51 -7.09 15.27 8.36
C ASP A 51 -5.82 14.61 8.88
N GLN A 52 -5.56 13.38 8.47
CA GLN A 52 -4.38 12.60 8.87
C GLN A 52 -3.77 11.88 7.67
N VAL A 53 -2.44 11.73 7.71
CA VAL A 53 -1.67 11.02 6.69
C VAL A 53 -0.75 10.01 7.37
N PHE A 54 -0.83 8.77 6.90
CA PHE A 54 0.00 7.66 7.34
C PHE A 54 0.84 7.13 6.18
N THR A 55 2.05 6.66 6.47
CA THR A 55 2.87 5.95 5.49
C THR A 55 3.83 4.97 6.17
N SER A 56 4.43 4.08 5.41
CA SER A 56 5.50 3.23 5.93
C SER A 56 6.81 4.01 6.11
N THR A 57 7.81 3.34 6.66
CA THR A 57 9.17 3.89 6.82
C THR A 57 10.05 3.67 5.58
N LEU A 58 9.55 3.03 4.52
CA LEU A 58 10.31 2.79 3.30
C LEU A 58 10.23 4.01 2.35
N LYS A 59 11.39 4.42 1.83
CA LYS A 59 11.55 5.63 0.99
C LYS A 59 10.53 5.72 -0.14
N ARG A 60 10.32 4.63 -0.89
CA ARG A 60 9.40 4.63 -2.02
C ARG A 60 7.96 5.01 -1.65
N ALA A 61 7.49 4.61 -0.46
CA ALA A 61 6.15 4.99 0.02
C ALA A 61 6.14 6.41 0.57
N MET A 62 7.16 6.79 1.33
CA MET A 62 7.30 8.15 1.86
C MET A 62 7.38 9.17 0.72
N GLU A 63 8.28 8.97 -0.24
CA GLU A 63 8.46 9.87 -1.39
C GLU A 63 7.19 9.96 -2.25
N THR A 64 6.50 8.83 -2.51
CA THR A 64 5.21 8.85 -3.22
C THR A 64 4.18 9.69 -2.49
N THR A 65 4.07 9.53 -1.17
CA THR A 65 3.13 10.29 -0.34
C THR A 65 3.44 11.78 -0.35
N ASP A 66 4.71 12.15 -0.18
CA ASP A 66 5.16 13.54 -0.17
C ASP A 66 4.89 14.22 -1.52
N ILE A 67 5.20 13.56 -2.64
CA ILE A 67 4.93 14.07 -4.00
C ILE A 67 3.42 14.23 -4.22
N ALA A 68 2.62 13.22 -3.87
CA ALA A 68 1.17 13.26 -4.05
C ALA A 68 0.52 14.39 -3.22
N LEU A 69 0.95 14.59 -1.98
CA LEU A 69 0.48 15.70 -1.15
C LEU A 69 0.91 17.06 -1.70
N THR A 70 2.12 17.16 -2.25
CA THR A 70 2.61 18.39 -2.88
C THR A 70 1.74 18.80 -4.06
N GLU A 71 1.48 17.87 -4.97
CA GLU A 71 0.63 18.14 -6.14
C GLU A 71 -0.85 18.37 -5.76
N ALA A 72 -1.30 17.76 -4.67
CA ALA A 72 -2.63 18.01 -4.11
C ALA A 72 -2.73 19.34 -3.33
N GLY A 73 -1.64 20.09 -3.19
CA GLY A 73 -1.60 21.36 -2.46
C GLY A 73 -1.71 21.21 -0.93
N GLN A 74 -1.42 20.02 -0.38
CA GLN A 74 -1.62 19.72 1.03
C GLN A 74 -0.33 19.40 1.79
N PHE A 75 0.83 19.38 1.13
CA PHE A 75 2.10 19.01 1.78
C PHE A 75 2.43 19.90 2.98
N GLU A 76 2.32 21.21 2.86
CA GLU A 76 2.63 22.15 3.95
C GLU A 76 1.74 21.95 5.18
N LYS A 77 0.48 21.60 4.99
CA LYS A 77 -0.46 21.26 6.07
C LYS A 77 0.01 20.05 6.89
N HIS A 78 0.64 19.09 6.24
CA HIS A 78 1.07 17.82 6.82
C HIS A 78 2.58 17.72 7.08
N ALA A 79 3.36 18.70 6.67
CA ALA A 79 4.81 18.72 6.89
C ALA A 79 5.14 18.52 8.38
N GLY A 80 5.97 17.51 8.67
CA GLY A 80 6.33 17.12 10.03
C GLY A 80 5.24 16.41 10.85
N LYS A 81 4.04 16.17 10.28
CA LYS A 81 2.92 15.50 10.95
C LYS A 81 2.57 14.15 10.32
N ILE A 82 3.17 13.79 9.19
CA ILE A 82 2.95 12.49 8.54
C ILE A 82 3.44 11.40 9.48
N ILE A 83 2.54 10.46 9.81
CA ILE A 83 2.82 9.36 10.72
C ILE A 83 3.44 8.22 9.92
N ARG A 84 4.70 7.87 10.26
CA ARG A 84 5.48 6.81 9.62
C ARG A 84 5.61 5.63 10.56
N HIS A 85 5.26 4.43 10.09
CA HIS A 85 5.34 3.24 10.93
C HIS A 85 5.78 1.99 10.16
N ASP A 86 6.57 1.15 10.83
CA ASP A 86 7.11 -0.09 10.28
C ASP A 86 6.03 -1.12 9.96
N ASP A 87 4.94 -1.14 10.71
CA ASP A 87 3.82 -2.07 10.48
C ASP A 87 3.11 -1.83 9.14
N LEU A 88 3.31 -0.65 8.52
CA LEU A 88 2.80 -0.33 7.19
C LEU A 88 3.80 -0.67 6.05
N ARG A 89 4.97 -1.26 6.35
CA ARG A 89 5.92 -1.72 5.33
C ARG A 89 5.34 -2.83 4.46
N GLU A 90 5.96 -3.02 3.28
CA GLU A 90 5.66 -4.13 2.38
C GLU A 90 5.84 -5.50 3.08
N ARG A 91 5.25 -6.53 2.53
CA ARG A 91 5.48 -7.92 2.95
C ARG A 91 6.96 -8.26 2.80
N ASP A 92 7.54 -8.88 3.83
CA ASP A 92 8.89 -9.40 3.76
C ASP A 92 8.95 -10.61 2.83
N TYR A 93 9.84 -10.56 1.85
CA TYR A 93 10.08 -11.68 0.95
C TYR A 93 11.21 -12.62 1.40
N GLY A 94 11.84 -12.34 2.57
CA GLY A 94 12.90 -13.17 3.14
C GLY A 94 14.03 -13.45 2.15
N ASP A 95 14.34 -14.72 1.94
CA ASP A 95 15.45 -15.17 1.07
C ASP A 95 15.22 -14.86 -0.43
N LEU A 96 14.01 -14.52 -0.83
CA LEU A 96 13.71 -14.12 -2.21
C LEU A 96 14.02 -12.65 -2.49
N ALA A 97 14.22 -11.81 -1.48
CA ALA A 97 14.49 -10.38 -1.66
C ALA A 97 15.75 -10.16 -2.52
N GLY A 98 15.61 -9.32 -3.54
CA GLY A 98 16.69 -9.05 -4.52
C GLY A 98 16.79 -10.03 -5.69
N LEU A 99 16.14 -11.19 -5.62
CA LEU A 99 16.15 -12.14 -6.73
C LEU A 99 15.21 -11.67 -7.86
N ASN A 100 15.63 -11.90 -9.10
CA ASN A 100 14.78 -11.70 -10.26
C ASN A 100 13.65 -12.74 -10.26
N LYS A 101 12.43 -12.30 -10.54
CA LYS A 101 11.24 -13.17 -10.45
C LYS A 101 11.22 -14.28 -11.51
N ASP A 102 11.74 -14.02 -12.70
CA ASP A 102 11.78 -15.01 -13.79
C ASP A 102 12.86 -16.06 -13.53
N GLU A 103 14.07 -15.63 -13.16
CA GLU A 103 15.16 -16.53 -12.74
C GLU A 103 14.75 -17.39 -11.52
N THR A 104 13.97 -16.82 -10.60
CA THR A 104 13.46 -17.55 -9.44
C THR A 104 12.46 -18.62 -9.88
N ARG A 105 11.59 -18.34 -10.87
CA ARG A 105 10.69 -19.34 -11.46
C ARG A 105 11.44 -20.47 -12.16
N GLU A 106 12.50 -20.16 -12.89
CA GLU A 106 13.36 -21.14 -13.52
C GLU A 106 14.03 -22.07 -12.48
N LYS A 107 14.48 -21.48 -11.37
CA LYS A 107 15.19 -22.22 -10.32
C LYS A 107 14.29 -23.09 -9.44
N TYR A 108 13.13 -22.58 -9.02
CA TYR A 108 12.27 -23.22 -8.04
C TYR A 108 10.97 -23.79 -8.63
N GLY A 109 10.71 -23.56 -9.91
CA GLY A 109 9.47 -23.90 -10.59
C GLY A 109 8.41 -22.79 -10.49
N ALA A 110 7.63 -22.61 -11.56
CA ALA A 110 6.62 -21.56 -11.66
C ALA A 110 5.52 -21.71 -10.58
N ASP A 111 5.08 -22.94 -10.32
CA ASP A 111 4.01 -23.23 -9.35
C ASP A 111 4.45 -22.90 -7.93
N GLN A 112 5.68 -23.27 -7.54
CA GLN A 112 6.20 -22.94 -6.21
C GLN A 112 6.34 -21.43 -6.01
N VAL A 113 6.86 -20.71 -7.00
CA VAL A 113 6.98 -19.25 -6.94
C VAL A 113 5.61 -18.58 -6.93
N HIS A 114 4.65 -19.14 -7.66
CA HIS A 114 3.25 -18.68 -7.62
C HIS A 114 2.65 -18.83 -6.21
N ILE A 115 2.86 -19.97 -5.55
CA ILE A 115 2.41 -20.21 -4.18
C ILE A 115 3.03 -19.16 -3.23
N TRP A 116 4.35 -18.94 -3.25
CA TRP A 116 5.00 -17.94 -2.41
C TRP A 116 4.50 -16.51 -2.65
N ARG A 117 4.09 -16.21 -3.88
CA ARG A 117 3.63 -14.86 -4.25
C ARG A 117 2.16 -14.61 -3.96
N ARG A 118 1.32 -15.65 -4.06
CA ARG A 118 -0.13 -15.52 -4.14
C ARG A 118 -0.91 -16.31 -3.10
N SER A 119 -0.32 -17.30 -2.45
CA SER A 119 -0.98 -17.95 -1.32
C SER A 119 -1.19 -16.96 -0.17
N TYR A 120 -2.35 -17.04 0.47
CA TYR A 120 -2.67 -16.21 1.63
C TYR A 120 -1.80 -16.55 2.83
N ASP A 121 -1.56 -17.84 3.08
CA ASP A 121 -0.98 -18.38 4.31
C ASP A 121 0.41 -19.03 4.16
N VAL A 122 0.91 -19.23 2.93
CA VAL A 122 2.22 -19.83 2.69
C VAL A 122 3.29 -18.76 2.49
N PRO A 123 4.24 -18.57 3.44
CA PRO A 123 5.31 -17.60 3.30
C PRO A 123 6.41 -18.09 2.35
N PRO A 124 7.15 -17.17 1.69
CA PRO A 124 8.43 -17.50 1.09
C PRO A 124 9.45 -17.84 2.21
N PRO A 125 10.55 -18.55 1.86
CA PRO A 125 11.58 -18.89 2.86
C PRO A 125 12.12 -17.67 3.60
N GLY A 126 12.03 -17.68 4.92
CA GLY A 126 12.48 -16.58 5.78
C GLY A 126 11.66 -15.29 5.71
N GLY A 127 10.52 -15.30 5.01
CA GLY A 127 9.66 -14.13 4.81
C GLY A 127 8.27 -14.26 5.45
N GLU A 128 7.37 -13.38 5.04
CA GLU A 128 5.99 -13.31 5.52
C GLU A 128 4.99 -13.84 4.48
N SER A 129 3.94 -14.54 4.93
CA SER A 129 2.70 -14.71 4.18
C SER A 129 1.83 -13.45 4.28
N LEU A 130 0.79 -13.36 3.47
CA LEU A 130 -0.17 -12.25 3.57
C LEU A 130 -0.94 -12.32 4.90
N SER A 131 -1.30 -13.53 5.38
CA SER A 131 -1.93 -13.70 6.70
C SER A 131 -1.06 -13.15 7.84
N MET A 132 0.26 -13.41 7.80
CA MET A 132 1.19 -12.86 8.79
C MET A 132 1.25 -11.33 8.73
N VAL A 133 1.21 -10.72 7.54
CA VAL A 133 1.15 -9.26 7.40
C VAL A 133 -0.13 -8.71 8.02
N VAL A 134 -1.27 -9.36 7.77
CA VAL A 134 -2.57 -8.98 8.37
C VAL A 134 -2.49 -9.08 9.89
N GLU A 135 -2.25 -10.28 10.41
CA GLU A 135 -2.44 -10.63 11.83
C GLU A 135 -1.38 -10.02 12.74
N ASN A 136 -0.13 -9.98 12.30
CA ASN A 136 1.00 -9.58 13.16
C ASN A 136 1.30 -8.07 13.10
N ARG A 137 0.90 -7.37 12.04
CA ARG A 137 1.29 -5.98 11.85
C ARG A 137 0.14 -5.04 11.48
N VAL A 138 -0.49 -5.24 10.32
CA VAL A 138 -1.39 -4.23 9.75
C VAL A 138 -2.70 -4.14 10.51
N GLU A 139 -3.32 -5.25 10.91
CA GLU A 139 -4.59 -5.24 11.65
C GLU A 139 -4.45 -4.66 13.06
N PRO A 140 -3.48 -5.07 13.89
CA PRO A 140 -3.24 -4.43 15.18
C PRO A 140 -2.97 -2.93 15.05
N TYR A 141 -2.16 -2.53 14.08
CA TYR A 141 -1.85 -1.13 13.85
C TYR A 141 -3.08 -0.32 13.41
N TYR A 142 -3.85 -0.83 12.43
CA TYR A 142 -5.07 -0.20 11.95
C TYR A 142 -6.09 -0.03 13.08
N ASN A 143 -6.36 -1.09 13.83
CA ASN A 143 -7.33 -1.07 14.91
C ASN A 143 -6.96 -0.09 16.03
N THR A 144 -5.65 0.06 16.31
CA THR A 144 -5.18 0.94 17.40
C THR A 144 -5.06 2.41 16.97
N ASN A 145 -4.64 2.68 15.73
CA ASN A 145 -4.21 4.03 15.35
C ASN A 145 -5.09 4.70 14.28
N ILE A 146 -5.84 3.93 13.48
CA ILE A 146 -6.53 4.47 12.30
C ILE A 146 -8.05 4.33 12.40
N LYS A 147 -8.53 3.19 12.87
CA LYS A 147 -9.95 2.84 12.85
C LYS A 147 -10.85 3.86 13.53
N SER A 148 -10.46 4.34 14.72
CA SER A 148 -11.25 5.36 15.45
C SER A 148 -11.35 6.67 14.66
N LEU A 149 -10.24 7.11 14.03
CA LEU A 149 -10.22 8.34 13.24
C LEU A 149 -11.18 8.26 12.04
N VAL A 150 -11.19 7.10 11.36
CA VAL A 150 -12.14 6.84 10.25
C VAL A 150 -13.60 6.87 10.77
N GLN A 151 -13.86 6.25 11.94
CA GLN A 151 -15.19 6.22 12.55
C GLN A 151 -15.66 7.61 13.04
N GLU A 152 -14.72 8.46 13.44
CA GLU A 152 -14.96 9.86 13.83
C GLU A 152 -15.19 10.79 12.63
N GLY A 153 -15.14 10.27 11.42
CA GLY A 153 -15.44 11.04 10.20
C GLY A 153 -14.24 11.77 9.61
N GLN A 154 -13.01 11.42 10.01
CA GLN A 154 -11.78 12.03 9.45
C GLN A 154 -11.46 11.49 8.04
N ASN A 155 -10.92 12.35 7.20
CA ASN A 155 -10.37 11.98 5.90
C ASN A 155 -8.91 11.51 6.07
N ILE A 156 -8.63 10.29 5.70
CA ILE A 156 -7.34 9.63 5.94
C ILE A 156 -6.68 9.25 4.61
N LEU A 157 -5.38 9.57 4.48
CA LEU A 157 -4.53 9.03 3.42
C LEU A 157 -3.54 8.02 4.01
N ILE A 158 -3.43 6.85 3.39
CA ILE A 158 -2.41 5.84 3.72
C ILE A 158 -1.57 5.57 2.47
N GLY A 159 -0.32 6.05 2.47
CA GLY A 159 0.67 5.71 1.46
C GLY A 159 1.41 4.42 1.84
N ALA A 160 1.27 3.36 1.03
CA ALA A 160 1.78 2.04 1.40
C ALA A 160 2.22 1.19 0.19
N HIS A 161 2.10 -0.12 0.31
CA HIS A 161 2.65 -1.12 -0.59
C HIS A 161 1.57 -2.11 -1.04
N GLY A 162 1.85 -2.90 -2.07
CA GLY A 162 0.88 -3.81 -2.66
C GLY A 162 0.27 -4.79 -1.65
N ASN A 163 1.09 -5.49 -0.86
CA ASN A 163 0.57 -6.45 0.10
C ASN A 163 0.01 -5.79 1.36
N THR A 164 0.55 -4.64 1.78
CA THR A 164 -0.03 -3.85 2.87
C THR A 164 -1.45 -3.38 2.53
N ILE A 165 -1.66 -2.92 1.29
CA ILE A 165 -3.00 -2.53 0.83
C ILE A 165 -3.91 -3.76 0.73
N ARG A 166 -3.43 -4.92 0.25
CA ARG A 166 -4.20 -6.16 0.29
C ARG A 166 -4.62 -6.55 1.71
N ALA A 167 -3.72 -6.42 2.68
CA ALA A 167 -4.04 -6.63 4.08
C ALA A 167 -5.16 -5.69 4.55
N LEU A 168 -5.07 -4.40 4.22
CA LEU A 168 -6.13 -3.41 4.54
C LEU A 168 -7.46 -3.77 3.88
N LEU A 169 -7.48 -4.27 2.64
CA LEU A 169 -8.72 -4.69 1.97
C LEU A 169 -9.41 -5.84 2.71
N ILE A 170 -8.64 -6.78 3.27
CA ILE A 170 -9.16 -7.86 4.11
C ILE A 170 -9.69 -7.31 5.44
N ILE A 171 -8.93 -6.46 6.12
CA ILE A 171 -9.30 -5.84 7.41
C ILE A 171 -10.57 -4.99 7.28
N LEU A 172 -10.74 -4.32 6.15
CA LEU A 172 -11.94 -3.53 5.82
C LEU A 172 -13.14 -4.39 5.39
N GLY A 173 -12.98 -5.71 5.26
CA GLY A 173 -14.04 -6.62 4.82
C GLY A 173 -14.44 -6.46 3.34
N VAL A 174 -13.56 -5.86 2.53
CA VAL A 174 -13.79 -5.63 1.09
C VAL A 174 -13.38 -6.83 0.26
N GLU A 175 -12.35 -7.52 0.69
CA GLU A 175 -11.85 -8.76 0.11
C GLU A 175 -11.75 -9.84 1.19
N THR A 176 -11.67 -11.10 0.75
CA THR A 176 -11.46 -12.26 1.61
C THR A 176 -10.14 -12.94 1.26
N PRO A 177 -9.63 -13.87 2.08
CA PRO A 177 -8.46 -14.68 1.73
C PRO A 177 -8.58 -15.39 0.38
N GLU A 178 -9.78 -15.74 -0.05
CA GLU A 178 -10.05 -16.42 -1.33
C GLU A 178 -10.02 -15.47 -2.53
N THR A 179 -10.48 -14.21 -2.35
CA THR A 179 -10.62 -13.23 -3.45
C THR A 179 -9.43 -12.28 -3.58
N ILE A 180 -8.64 -12.11 -2.52
CA ILE A 180 -7.59 -11.08 -2.45
C ILE A 180 -6.51 -11.22 -3.55
N ASN A 181 -6.30 -12.42 -4.05
CA ASN A 181 -5.30 -12.66 -5.10
C ASN A 181 -5.68 -12.03 -6.44
N ASP A 182 -6.96 -11.86 -6.71
CA ASP A 182 -7.49 -11.25 -7.92
C ASP A 182 -7.54 -9.71 -7.82
N ALA A 183 -7.35 -9.16 -6.62
CA ALA A 183 -7.34 -7.71 -6.43
C ALA A 183 -6.10 -7.08 -7.07
N GLU A 184 -6.33 -6.24 -8.07
CA GLU A 184 -5.27 -5.42 -8.66
C GLU A 184 -5.03 -4.17 -7.81
N ILE A 185 -3.75 -3.90 -7.53
CA ILE A 185 -3.32 -2.71 -6.80
C ILE A 185 -2.28 -1.97 -7.66
N PRO A 186 -2.72 -1.12 -8.60
CA PRO A 186 -1.81 -0.40 -9.48
C PRO A 186 -0.94 0.60 -8.72
N THR A 187 0.28 0.82 -9.19
CA THR A 187 1.20 1.83 -8.64
C THR A 187 0.69 3.24 -8.92
N GLY A 188 0.76 4.13 -7.94
CA GLY A 188 0.43 5.54 -8.12
C GLY A 188 -1.03 5.83 -8.49
N VAL A 189 -1.96 4.91 -8.24
CA VAL A 189 -3.39 5.13 -8.45
C VAL A 189 -4.12 5.09 -7.10
N PRO A 190 -4.70 6.22 -6.65
CA PRO A 190 -5.41 6.26 -5.37
C PRO A 190 -6.66 5.38 -5.39
N LEU A 191 -6.82 4.51 -4.41
CA LEU A 191 -8.04 3.74 -4.14
C LEU A 191 -8.83 4.47 -3.06
N VAL A 192 -10.01 4.94 -3.40
CA VAL A 192 -10.87 5.75 -2.52
C VAL A 192 -12.01 4.91 -1.96
N PHE A 193 -12.21 5.00 -0.68
CA PHE A 193 -13.39 4.52 0.04
C PHE A 193 -14.21 5.72 0.53
N GLU A 194 -15.46 5.79 0.14
CA GLU A 194 -16.44 6.71 0.70
C GLU A 194 -17.12 6.06 1.90
N ILE A 195 -17.03 6.70 3.05
CA ILE A 195 -17.48 6.13 4.32
C ILE A 195 -18.55 7.05 4.93
N GLU A 196 -19.64 6.44 5.36
CA GLU A 196 -20.70 7.13 6.09
C GLU A 196 -21.07 6.36 7.35
N ASN A 197 -21.01 7.03 8.49
CA ASN A 197 -21.27 6.41 9.80
C ASN A 197 -20.43 5.15 10.05
N GLY A 198 -19.15 5.18 9.63
CA GLY A 198 -18.21 4.06 9.79
C GLY A 198 -18.42 2.89 8.82
N THR A 199 -19.35 3.01 7.86
CA THR A 199 -19.67 1.98 6.86
C THR A 199 -19.22 2.43 5.47
N ILE A 200 -18.53 1.55 4.75
CA ILE A 200 -18.11 1.79 3.35
C ILE A 200 -19.36 1.81 2.47
N GLN A 201 -19.59 2.93 1.80
CA GLN A 201 -20.69 3.12 0.84
C GLN A 201 -20.24 2.88 -0.60
N ASN A 202 -19.00 3.21 -0.91
CA ASN A 202 -18.46 3.10 -2.27
C ASN A 202 -16.95 2.86 -2.25
N LYS A 203 -16.44 2.23 -3.32
CA LYS A 203 -15.02 1.96 -3.54
C LYS A 203 -14.70 2.14 -5.03
N TYR A 204 -13.68 2.94 -5.36
CA TYR A 204 -13.23 3.14 -6.73
C TYR A 204 -11.78 3.63 -6.79
N PHE A 205 -11.14 3.41 -7.94
CA PHE A 205 -9.86 4.03 -8.24
C PHE A 205 -10.07 5.43 -8.85
N LEU A 206 -9.17 6.37 -8.52
CA LEU A 206 -9.05 7.66 -9.20
C LEU A 206 -8.06 7.48 -10.37
N ASP A 207 -8.54 7.12 -11.53
CA ASP A 207 -7.79 6.92 -12.76
C ASP A 207 -8.10 7.97 -13.84
#